data_d25828c970948e098995aed80b7057c9
#
_entry.id   d25828c970948e098995aed80b7057c9
#
_cell.length_a   1.000
_cell.length_b   1.000
_cell.length_c   1.000
_cell.angle_alpha   90.00
_cell.angle_beta   90.00
_cell.angle_gamma   90.00
#
_symmetry.space_group_name_H-M   'P 1'
#
loop_
_entity.id
_entity.type
_entity.pdbx_description
1 polymer ?
#
loop_
_entity_poly.entity_id
_entity_poly.type
_entity_poly.pdbx_seq_one_letter_code
_entity_poly.pdbx_strand_id
1 'polypeptide(L)'
;LAVRRTLETVYENYRGDRSAAEWKALEKYLKKVWFANGIHHHYSNDKFVPGFTEGYLLDVIETIPEEKFGDLNPLRGEVCKAIFDPALYPTKLNQKAGDDLLLTSSSNYYHNVSQAEAEAFYADMAAADAGNPEPVSYGLNSQLTKDDAGRICERVWKLGGMYSPAIERIVYWLEKAQAVAKEPQKTNIAALVSYYKTGDLKEFDRYNIGWVKDTVSNVDFVNGFIEDYGDPLGRKASWEANVNFMDTEACHRTEVISDNAQWFEDHSPVAEAYRKPVVRGVSAKVITVAMLGGDCYPATPIGINLPNADWIRKEYGSKSVTIDNITYAYDMAAHGNGFNEE
;
A
#
# COMPACT_ATOMS: atom_id res chain seq x y z
N LEU A 1 12.07 -3.47 -8.36
CA LEU A 1 12.13 -4.92 -8.18
C LEU A 1 13.52 -5.46 -8.59
N ALA A 2 14.04 -5.10 -9.77
CA ALA A 2 15.35 -5.58 -10.26
C ALA A 2 16.48 -5.26 -9.27
N VAL A 3 16.59 -4.03 -8.76
CA VAL A 3 17.59 -3.65 -7.75
C VAL A 3 17.52 -4.56 -6.52
N ARG A 4 16.32 -4.76 -5.96
CA ARG A 4 16.13 -5.62 -4.79
C ARG A 4 16.60 -7.04 -5.06
N ARG A 5 16.11 -7.68 -6.13
CA ARG A 5 16.47 -9.05 -6.50
C ARG A 5 17.97 -9.21 -6.77
N THR A 6 18.60 -8.24 -7.46
CA THR A 6 20.06 -8.26 -7.71
C THR A 6 20.84 -8.20 -6.41
N LEU A 7 20.49 -7.28 -5.51
CA LEU A 7 21.17 -7.16 -4.22
C LEU A 7 20.92 -8.38 -3.32
N GLU A 8 19.74 -8.99 -3.35
CA GLU A 8 19.45 -10.26 -2.68
C GLU A 8 20.34 -11.39 -3.23
N THR A 9 20.46 -11.51 -4.55
CA THR A 9 21.36 -12.49 -5.19
C THR A 9 22.81 -12.28 -4.76
N VAL A 10 23.26 -11.02 -4.72
CA VAL A 10 24.60 -10.66 -4.23
C VAL A 10 24.76 -11.08 -2.76
N TYR A 11 23.83 -10.74 -1.92
CA TYR A 11 23.87 -11.04 -0.47
C TYR A 11 23.92 -12.54 -0.20
N GLU A 12 23.17 -13.34 -0.93
CA GLU A 12 23.10 -14.79 -0.77
C GLU A 12 24.35 -15.52 -1.29
N ASN A 13 24.95 -15.03 -2.37
CA ASN A 13 25.97 -15.77 -3.12
C ASN A 13 27.40 -15.25 -2.93
N TYR A 14 27.61 -14.04 -2.48
CA TYR A 14 28.97 -13.51 -2.23
C TYR A 14 29.69 -14.30 -1.13
N ARG A 15 30.93 -14.68 -1.40
CA ARG A 15 31.77 -15.48 -0.50
C ARG A 15 33.10 -14.79 -0.10
N GLY A 16 33.26 -13.51 -0.47
CA GLY A 16 34.40 -12.70 -0.09
C GLY A 16 34.32 -12.13 1.35
N ASP A 17 35.12 -11.10 1.61
CA ASP A 17 35.21 -10.48 2.92
C ASP A 17 33.96 -9.68 3.29
N ARG A 18 33.11 -10.27 4.13
CA ARG A 18 31.91 -9.62 4.67
C ARG A 18 32.19 -8.69 5.86
N SER A 19 33.44 -8.63 6.33
CA SER A 19 33.82 -7.69 7.38
C SER A 19 34.21 -6.31 6.85
N ALA A 20 34.48 -6.21 5.52
CA ALA A 20 34.84 -4.98 4.84
C ALA A 20 33.81 -3.87 5.03
N ALA A 21 34.26 -2.63 5.13
CA ALA A 21 33.40 -1.47 5.35
C ALA A 21 32.36 -1.30 4.23
N GLU A 22 32.76 -1.50 2.97
CA GLU A 22 31.86 -1.41 1.82
C GLU A 22 30.81 -2.52 1.79
N TRP A 23 31.18 -3.76 2.21
CA TRP A 23 30.17 -4.82 2.39
C TRP A 23 29.12 -4.47 3.43
N LYS A 24 29.55 -3.96 4.59
CA LYS A 24 28.59 -3.51 5.63
C LYS A 24 27.69 -2.39 5.16
N ALA A 25 28.21 -1.48 4.34
CA ALA A 25 27.43 -0.41 3.72
C ALA A 25 26.42 -0.96 2.69
N LEU A 26 26.82 -1.95 1.88
CA LEU A 26 25.91 -2.65 0.95
C LEU A 26 24.82 -3.40 1.71
N GLU A 27 25.16 -4.13 2.74
CA GLU A 27 24.18 -4.82 3.59
C GLU A 27 23.18 -3.83 4.22
N LYS A 28 23.67 -2.70 4.73
CA LYS A 28 22.81 -1.63 5.25
C LYS A 28 21.88 -1.05 4.18
N TYR A 29 22.39 -0.85 2.96
CA TYR A 29 21.59 -0.38 1.83
C TYR A 29 20.50 -1.39 1.46
N LEU A 30 20.83 -2.67 1.36
CA LEU A 30 19.87 -3.74 1.08
C LEU A 30 18.77 -3.80 2.17
N LYS A 31 19.13 -3.65 3.45
CA LYS A 31 18.15 -3.58 4.55
C LYS A 31 17.20 -2.40 4.39
N LYS A 32 17.70 -1.23 3.94
CA LYS A 32 16.83 -0.08 3.62
C LYS A 32 15.88 -0.41 2.45
N VAL A 33 16.39 -1.06 1.39
CA VAL A 33 15.58 -1.47 0.23
C VAL A 33 14.51 -2.49 0.64
N TRP A 34 14.82 -3.42 1.52
CA TRP A 34 13.83 -4.35 2.06
C TRP A 34 12.75 -3.63 2.86
N PHE A 35 13.18 -2.77 3.79
CA PHE A 35 12.28 -2.05 4.69
C PHE A 35 11.34 -1.11 3.93
N ALA A 36 11.85 -0.38 2.93
CA ALA A 36 11.07 0.59 2.16
C ALA A 36 10.37 0.00 0.92
N ASN A 37 10.48 -1.31 0.67
CA ASN A 37 10.02 -1.97 -0.55
C ASN A 37 10.55 -1.35 -1.85
N GLY A 38 11.74 -0.72 -1.81
CA GLY A 38 12.34 -0.05 -2.97
C GLY A 38 13.54 0.80 -2.62
N ILE A 39 14.03 1.56 -3.61
CA ILE A 39 15.23 2.39 -3.50
C ILE A 39 14.97 3.78 -2.91
N HIS A 40 13.74 4.08 -2.48
CA HIS A 40 13.34 5.37 -1.93
C HIS A 40 12.86 5.21 -0.50
N HIS A 41 13.08 6.24 0.30
CA HIS A 41 12.55 6.31 1.65
C HIS A 41 11.02 6.37 1.63
N HIS A 42 10.36 5.58 2.46
CA HIS A 42 8.91 5.39 2.41
C HIS A 42 8.09 6.62 2.84
N TYR A 43 8.66 7.55 3.61
CA TYR A 43 7.99 8.80 3.98
C TYR A 43 8.51 10.01 3.20
N SER A 44 9.84 10.24 3.15
CA SER A 44 10.38 11.43 2.48
C SER A 44 10.40 11.33 0.96
N ASN A 45 10.21 10.14 0.41
CA ASN A 45 10.31 9.82 -1.01
C ASN A 45 11.72 9.99 -1.62
N ASP A 46 12.74 10.32 -0.82
CA ASP A 46 14.10 10.51 -1.28
C ASP A 46 14.73 9.19 -1.69
N LYS A 47 15.51 9.23 -2.76
CA LYS A 47 16.33 8.10 -3.17
C LYS A 47 17.43 7.84 -2.13
N PHE A 48 17.62 6.58 -1.76
CA PHE A 48 18.71 6.19 -0.88
C PHE A 48 20.07 6.40 -1.54
N VAL A 49 20.97 7.07 -0.84
CA VAL A 49 22.36 7.21 -1.24
C VAL A 49 23.12 5.98 -0.75
N PRO A 50 23.81 5.23 -1.65
CA PRO A 50 24.64 4.09 -1.23
C PRO A 50 25.87 4.57 -0.47
N GLY A 51 26.28 3.80 0.54
CA GLY A 51 27.52 4.05 1.30
C GLY A 51 28.71 3.21 0.78
N PHE A 52 28.59 2.66 -0.42
CA PHE A 52 29.59 1.86 -1.13
C PHE A 52 29.71 2.38 -2.58
N THR A 53 30.80 2.05 -3.25
CA THR A 53 31.06 2.52 -4.61
C THR A 53 30.41 1.62 -5.66
N GLU A 54 30.16 2.18 -6.86
CA GLU A 54 29.70 1.40 -8.01
C GLU A 54 30.73 0.33 -8.40
N GLY A 55 32.03 0.70 -8.41
CA GLY A 55 33.11 -0.24 -8.68
C GLY A 55 33.11 -1.43 -7.73
N TYR A 56 32.94 -1.18 -6.43
CA TYR A 56 32.83 -2.27 -5.44
C TYR A 56 31.66 -3.20 -5.73
N LEU A 57 30.48 -2.66 -6.07
CA LEU A 57 29.33 -3.50 -6.41
C LEU A 57 29.60 -4.36 -7.65
N LEU A 58 30.21 -3.78 -8.67
CA LEU A 58 30.56 -4.52 -9.89
C LEU A 58 31.57 -5.62 -9.60
N ASP A 59 32.62 -5.32 -8.85
CA ASP A 59 33.65 -6.32 -8.44
C ASP A 59 33.00 -7.48 -7.67
N VAL A 60 32.05 -7.18 -6.75
CA VAL A 60 31.32 -8.22 -6.01
C VAL A 60 30.45 -9.05 -6.95
N ILE A 61 29.72 -8.43 -7.87
CA ILE A 61 28.88 -9.13 -8.87
C ILE A 61 29.73 -10.06 -9.73
N GLU A 62 30.91 -9.66 -10.16
CA GLU A 62 31.80 -10.46 -11.00
C GLU A 62 32.31 -11.72 -10.29
N THR A 63 32.35 -11.74 -8.96
CA THR A 63 32.70 -12.95 -8.19
C THR A 63 31.60 -14.01 -8.15
N ILE A 64 30.39 -13.67 -8.58
CA ILE A 64 29.23 -14.55 -8.50
C ILE A 64 28.91 -15.12 -9.88
N PRO A 65 28.73 -16.44 -10.00
CA PRO A 65 28.39 -17.08 -11.28
C PRO A 65 27.14 -16.45 -11.93
N GLU A 66 27.22 -16.19 -13.24
CA GLU A 66 26.16 -15.49 -13.98
C GLU A 66 24.78 -16.18 -13.90
N GLU A 67 24.77 -17.51 -13.85
CA GLU A 67 23.56 -18.30 -13.73
C GLU A 67 22.76 -18.01 -12.45
N LYS A 68 23.40 -17.45 -11.40
CA LYS A 68 22.73 -17.04 -10.17
C LYS A 68 21.83 -15.82 -10.36
N PHE A 69 22.15 -15.00 -11.35
CA PHE A 69 21.35 -13.82 -11.67
C PHE A 69 20.18 -14.13 -12.62
N GLY A 70 20.25 -15.21 -13.40
CA GLY A 70 19.17 -15.61 -14.29
C GLY A 70 18.68 -14.48 -15.20
N ASP A 71 17.38 -14.17 -15.11
CA ASP A 71 16.73 -13.09 -15.86
C ASP A 71 17.20 -11.67 -15.48
N LEU A 72 17.95 -11.51 -14.39
CA LEU A 72 18.53 -10.23 -13.97
C LEU A 72 19.87 -9.92 -14.66
N ASN A 73 20.50 -10.91 -15.27
CA ASN A 73 21.82 -10.75 -15.87
C ASN A 73 21.89 -9.60 -16.90
N PRO A 74 20.96 -9.46 -17.85
CA PRO A 74 20.97 -8.36 -18.80
C PRO A 74 20.67 -7.00 -18.17
N LEU A 75 20.11 -6.96 -16.96
CA LEU A 75 19.69 -5.74 -16.27
C LEU A 75 20.76 -5.15 -15.35
N ARG A 76 21.94 -5.77 -15.20
CA ARG A 76 22.97 -5.33 -14.24
C ARG A 76 23.39 -3.87 -14.44
N GLY A 77 23.61 -3.44 -15.69
CA GLY A 77 23.96 -2.06 -16.00
C GLY A 77 22.84 -1.05 -15.62
N GLU A 78 21.59 -1.41 -15.84
CA GLU A 78 20.43 -0.60 -15.46
C GLU A 78 20.28 -0.54 -13.94
N VAL A 79 20.53 -1.64 -13.24
CA VAL A 79 20.52 -1.72 -11.78
C VAL A 79 21.57 -0.80 -11.18
N CYS A 80 22.82 -0.82 -11.70
CA CYS A 80 23.88 0.09 -11.26
C CYS A 80 23.48 1.55 -11.47
N LYS A 81 23.00 1.91 -12.66
CA LYS A 81 22.50 3.27 -12.92
C LYS A 81 21.36 3.65 -11.95
N ALA A 82 20.41 2.74 -11.73
CA ALA A 82 19.30 3.00 -10.81
C ALA A 82 19.77 3.24 -9.36
N ILE A 83 20.88 2.65 -8.94
CA ILE A 83 21.45 2.86 -7.60
C ILE A 83 22.29 4.14 -7.54
N PHE A 84 23.19 4.35 -8.49
CA PHE A 84 24.28 5.35 -8.38
C PHE A 84 24.02 6.66 -9.12
N ASP A 85 23.22 6.67 -10.19
CA ASP A 85 22.92 7.92 -10.90
C ASP A 85 21.88 8.75 -10.13
N PRO A 86 22.25 9.91 -9.56
CA PRO A 86 21.33 10.73 -8.78
C PRO A 86 20.22 11.36 -9.63
N ALA A 87 20.40 11.46 -10.95
CA ALA A 87 19.40 12.03 -11.85
C ALA A 87 18.35 11.00 -12.27
N LEU A 88 18.68 9.70 -12.16
CA LEU A 88 17.75 8.64 -12.50
C LEU A 88 16.90 8.26 -11.28
N TYR A 89 15.58 8.39 -11.39
CA TYR A 89 14.64 8.10 -10.31
C TYR A 89 14.94 8.90 -9.02
N PRO A 90 15.02 10.25 -9.09
CA PRO A 90 15.47 11.07 -7.96
C PRO A 90 14.52 11.05 -6.77
N THR A 91 13.23 10.87 -7.03
CA THR A 91 12.19 10.78 -5.99
C THR A 91 11.16 9.72 -6.34
N LYS A 92 10.58 9.08 -5.32
CA LYS A 92 9.46 8.15 -5.50
C LYS A 92 8.21 8.87 -6.00
N LEU A 93 7.89 10.01 -5.38
CA LEU A 93 6.71 10.82 -5.62
C LEU A 93 7.12 12.29 -5.78
N ASN A 94 6.88 12.87 -6.96
CA ASN A 94 7.03 14.30 -7.18
C ASN A 94 5.67 14.99 -7.02
N GLN A 95 5.65 16.08 -6.24
CA GLN A 95 4.46 16.92 -6.01
C GLN A 95 4.75 18.39 -6.32
N LYS A 96 5.84 18.68 -7.05
CA LYS A 96 6.26 20.05 -7.33
C LYS A 96 5.37 20.66 -8.39
N ALA A 97 4.79 21.83 -8.06
CA ALA A 97 3.95 22.57 -8.99
C ALA A 97 4.72 22.96 -10.26
N GLY A 98 4.11 22.74 -11.42
CA GLY A 98 4.68 23.06 -12.74
C GLY A 98 5.46 21.93 -13.40
N ASP A 99 5.78 20.87 -12.68
CA ASP A 99 6.33 19.66 -13.28
C ASP A 99 5.21 18.73 -13.78
N ASP A 100 5.51 17.87 -14.74
CA ASP A 100 4.67 16.69 -15.03
C ASP A 100 4.91 15.68 -13.90
N LEU A 101 3.93 15.53 -13.01
CA LEU A 101 4.06 14.72 -11.81
C LEU A 101 4.28 13.25 -12.12
N LEU A 102 3.76 12.75 -13.24
CA LEU A 102 3.87 11.34 -13.62
C LEU A 102 5.22 11.01 -14.24
N LEU A 103 5.71 11.86 -15.15
CA LEU A 103 6.99 11.65 -15.83
C LEU A 103 8.18 11.86 -14.91
N THR A 104 8.01 12.61 -13.82
CA THR A 104 9.05 12.93 -12.84
C THR A 104 9.00 12.13 -11.55
N SER A 105 7.97 11.29 -11.36
CA SER A 105 7.87 10.32 -10.27
C SER A 105 8.37 8.95 -10.68
N SER A 106 8.93 8.21 -9.72
CA SER A 106 9.50 6.87 -9.95
C SER A 106 8.50 5.74 -9.63
N SER A 107 7.21 5.99 -9.74
CA SER A 107 6.19 4.97 -9.54
C SER A 107 5.98 4.13 -10.81
N ASN A 108 5.44 2.92 -10.65
CA ASN A 108 5.08 2.04 -11.77
C ASN A 108 3.58 2.08 -12.12
N TYR A 109 2.86 3.07 -11.63
CA TYR A 109 1.43 3.24 -11.86
C TYR A 109 1.11 3.73 -13.27
N TYR A 110 2.05 4.47 -13.87
CA TYR A 110 1.95 5.03 -15.20
C TYR A 110 3.15 4.63 -16.04
N HIS A 111 2.93 4.29 -17.29
CA HIS A 111 3.99 3.92 -18.21
C HIS A 111 3.84 4.64 -19.54
N ASN A 112 4.78 5.53 -19.87
CA ASN A 112 4.77 6.36 -21.06
C ASN A 112 3.50 7.22 -21.22
N VAL A 113 2.92 7.67 -20.10
CA VAL A 113 1.73 8.51 -20.05
C VAL A 113 2.06 9.78 -19.27
N SER A 114 1.78 10.93 -19.84
CA SER A 114 1.91 12.24 -19.17
C SER A 114 0.75 12.49 -18.22
N GLN A 115 0.94 13.46 -17.30
CA GLN A 115 -0.11 13.88 -16.38
C GLN A 115 -1.37 14.30 -17.12
N ALA A 116 -1.26 15.18 -18.14
CA ALA A 116 -2.40 15.67 -18.91
C ALA A 116 -3.17 14.52 -19.60
N GLU A 117 -2.46 13.54 -20.15
CA GLU A 117 -3.08 12.37 -20.77
C GLU A 117 -3.84 11.51 -19.77
N ALA A 118 -3.27 11.30 -18.57
CA ALA A 118 -3.92 10.52 -17.51
C ALA A 118 -5.16 11.23 -16.96
N GLU A 119 -5.06 12.53 -16.71
CA GLU A 119 -6.18 13.34 -16.23
C GLU A 119 -7.33 13.34 -17.23
N ALA A 120 -7.05 13.53 -18.52
CA ALA A 120 -8.08 13.47 -19.58
C ALA A 120 -8.74 12.09 -19.64
N PHE A 121 -7.97 11.02 -19.62
CA PHE A 121 -8.49 9.64 -19.68
C PHE A 121 -9.48 9.35 -18.54
N TYR A 122 -9.14 9.72 -17.29
CA TYR A 122 -10.03 9.49 -16.17
C TYR A 122 -11.19 10.50 -16.07
N ALA A 123 -11.01 11.71 -16.60
CA ALA A 123 -12.11 12.66 -16.73
C ALA A 123 -13.18 12.15 -17.70
N ASP A 124 -12.79 11.54 -18.81
CA ASP A 124 -13.72 10.93 -19.77
C ASP A 124 -14.49 9.74 -19.13
N MET A 125 -13.81 8.89 -18.34
CA MET A 125 -14.47 7.80 -17.61
C MET A 125 -15.50 8.35 -16.60
N ALA A 126 -15.12 9.37 -15.84
CA ALA A 126 -16.02 10.00 -14.87
C ALA A 126 -17.21 10.68 -15.56
N ALA A 127 -16.99 11.32 -16.71
CA ALA A 127 -18.06 11.95 -17.48
C ALA A 127 -19.05 10.91 -18.06
N ALA A 128 -18.54 9.76 -18.51
CA ALA A 128 -19.37 8.66 -19.00
C ALA A 128 -20.26 8.03 -17.91
N ASP A 129 -19.83 8.15 -16.63
CA ASP A 129 -20.54 7.64 -15.46
C ASP A 129 -21.25 8.75 -14.67
N ALA A 130 -21.41 9.93 -15.26
CA ALA A 130 -21.99 11.08 -14.60
C ALA A 130 -23.43 10.79 -14.11
N GLY A 131 -23.68 11.04 -12.83
CA GLY A 131 -24.97 10.77 -12.19
C GLY A 131 -25.12 9.37 -11.59
N ASN A 132 -24.12 8.50 -11.71
CA ASN A 132 -24.07 7.25 -10.96
C ASN A 132 -23.93 7.56 -9.45
N PRO A 133 -24.86 7.13 -8.57
CA PRO A 133 -24.75 7.36 -7.14
C PRO A 133 -23.68 6.47 -6.47
N GLU A 134 -23.21 5.43 -7.16
CA GLU A 134 -22.25 4.43 -6.68
C GLU A 134 -21.04 4.32 -7.63
N PRO A 135 -20.28 5.43 -7.86
CA PRO A 135 -19.15 5.42 -8.78
C PRO A 135 -17.99 4.58 -8.19
N VAL A 136 -17.41 3.74 -9.01
CA VAL A 136 -16.21 3.00 -8.61
C VAL A 136 -14.98 3.91 -8.58
N SER A 137 -13.96 3.53 -7.81
CA SER A 137 -12.66 4.24 -7.76
C SER A 137 -11.83 3.92 -9.02
N TYR A 138 -12.15 4.59 -10.14
CA TYR A 138 -11.48 4.36 -11.43
C TYR A 138 -9.96 4.45 -11.33
N GLY A 139 -9.27 3.43 -11.83
CA GLY A 139 -7.81 3.37 -11.86
C GLY A 139 -7.16 2.77 -10.63
N LEU A 140 -7.93 2.46 -9.57
CA LEU A 140 -7.42 2.00 -8.27
C LEU A 140 -6.47 0.79 -8.39
N ASN A 141 -6.84 -0.18 -9.21
CA ASN A 141 -6.14 -1.47 -9.37
C ASN A 141 -5.58 -1.67 -10.79
N SER A 142 -4.99 -0.64 -11.37
CA SER A 142 -4.45 -0.72 -12.73
C SER A 142 -3.18 0.10 -12.92
N GLN A 143 -2.38 -0.29 -13.91
CA GLN A 143 -1.38 0.58 -14.52
C GLN A 143 -1.98 1.26 -15.75
N LEU A 144 -1.84 2.57 -15.87
CA LEU A 144 -2.18 3.29 -17.10
C LEU A 144 -0.97 3.28 -18.05
N THR A 145 -1.17 2.87 -19.29
CA THR A 145 -0.11 2.74 -20.30
C THR A 145 -0.64 3.04 -21.70
N LYS A 146 0.23 2.93 -22.69
CA LYS A 146 -0.14 2.96 -24.10
C LYS A 146 -0.02 1.56 -24.69
N ASP A 147 -0.97 1.18 -25.53
CA ASP A 147 -0.90 -0.04 -26.34
C ASP A 147 0.05 0.12 -27.55
N ASP A 148 0.23 -0.93 -28.34
CA ASP A 148 1.11 -0.93 -29.52
C ASP A 148 0.68 0.08 -30.60
N ALA A 149 -0.56 0.54 -30.57
CA ALA A 149 -1.08 1.60 -31.46
C ALA A 149 -0.98 3.01 -30.82
N GLY A 150 -0.38 3.13 -29.65
CA GLY A 150 -0.22 4.39 -28.92
C GLY A 150 -1.49 4.88 -28.20
N ARG A 151 -2.53 4.07 -28.10
CA ARG A 151 -3.77 4.41 -27.41
C ARG A 151 -3.63 4.15 -25.92
N ILE A 152 -4.10 5.08 -25.10
CA ILE A 152 -4.09 4.94 -23.65
C ILE A 152 -5.05 3.84 -23.21
N CYS A 153 -4.57 2.95 -22.36
CA CYS A 153 -5.35 1.83 -21.84
C CYS A 153 -4.91 1.44 -20.42
N GLU A 154 -5.79 0.78 -19.68
CA GLU A 154 -5.49 0.21 -18.38
C GLU A 154 -5.03 -1.24 -18.48
N ARG A 155 -3.93 -1.54 -17.77
CA ARG A 155 -3.51 -2.91 -17.49
C ARG A 155 -3.96 -3.25 -16.06
N VAL A 156 -5.15 -3.84 -15.96
CA VAL A 156 -5.78 -4.16 -14.68
C VAL A 156 -4.99 -5.24 -13.93
N TRP A 157 -4.80 -5.05 -12.64
CA TRP A 157 -4.13 -6.00 -11.75
C TRP A 157 -5.13 -7.03 -11.27
N LYS A 158 -5.12 -8.16 -11.92
CA LYS A 158 -6.02 -9.28 -11.69
C LYS A 158 -5.37 -10.59 -12.08
N LEU A 159 -6.04 -11.70 -11.81
CA LEU A 159 -5.64 -13.01 -12.33
C LEU A 159 -5.50 -12.97 -13.86
N GLY A 160 -4.37 -13.45 -14.37
CA GLY A 160 -4.00 -13.34 -15.79
C GLY A 160 -3.46 -11.96 -16.21
N GLY A 161 -3.42 -10.98 -15.31
CA GLY A 161 -2.87 -9.65 -15.54
C GLY A 161 -1.42 -9.48 -15.10
N MET A 162 -1.00 -8.22 -14.90
CA MET A 162 0.39 -7.82 -14.64
C MET A 162 1.03 -8.51 -13.43
N TYR A 163 0.29 -8.76 -12.34
CA TYR A 163 0.76 -9.39 -11.11
C TYR A 163 0.19 -10.79 -10.89
N SER A 164 -0.23 -11.49 -11.96
CA SER A 164 -0.93 -12.77 -11.88
C SER A 164 -0.28 -13.80 -10.96
N PRO A 165 1.05 -14.05 -10.98
CA PRO A 165 1.65 -15.06 -10.11
C PRO A 165 1.50 -14.76 -8.61
N ALA A 166 1.50 -13.47 -8.22
CA ALA A 166 1.25 -13.06 -6.84
C ALA A 166 -0.25 -13.17 -6.51
N ILE A 167 -1.10 -12.69 -7.42
CA ILE A 167 -2.56 -12.71 -7.25
C ILE A 167 -3.10 -14.14 -7.17
N GLU A 168 -2.55 -15.09 -7.93
CA GLU A 168 -2.87 -16.53 -7.81
C GLU A 168 -2.68 -17.06 -6.39
N ARG A 169 -1.58 -16.67 -5.74
CA ARG A 169 -1.31 -17.06 -4.36
C ARG A 169 -2.26 -16.39 -3.38
N ILE A 170 -2.59 -15.12 -3.61
CA ILE A 170 -3.60 -14.41 -2.80
C ILE A 170 -4.94 -15.12 -2.91
N VAL A 171 -5.42 -15.39 -4.12
CA VAL A 171 -6.68 -16.11 -4.37
C VAL A 171 -6.67 -17.48 -3.73
N TYR A 172 -5.59 -18.26 -3.91
CA TYR A 172 -5.47 -19.58 -3.30
C TYR A 172 -5.67 -19.55 -1.77
N TRP A 173 -5.00 -18.60 -1.08
CA TRP A 173 -5.12 -18.52 0.37
C TRP A 173 -6.45 -17.93 0.84
N LEU A 174 -7.03 -17.00 0.10
CA LEU A 174 -8.36 -16.48 0.38
C LEU A 174 -9.43 -17.56 0.23
N GLU A 175 -9.35 -18.43 -0.78
CA GLU A 175 -10.27 -19.56 -0.94
C GLU A 175 -10.13 -20.57 0.21
N LYS A 176 -8.91 -20.80 0.73
CA LYS A 176 -8.70 -21.62 1.93
C LYS A 176 -9.30 -20.97 3.17
N ALA A 177 -9.12 -19.66 3.34
CA ALA A 177 -9.74 -18.92 4.43
C ALA A 177 -11.27 -18.95 4.34
N GLN A 178 -11.83 -18.75 3.15
CA GLN A 178 -13.27 -18.85 2.90
C GLN A 178 -13.87 -20.19 3.30
N ALA A 179 -13.13 -21.27 3.07
CA ALA A 179 -13.61 -22.62 3.39
C ALA A 179 -13.84 -22.85 4.89
N VAL A 180 -13.13 -22.12 5.75
CA VAL A 180 -13.23 -22.23 7.22
C VAL A 180 -13.91 -21.04 7.88
N ALA A 181 -14.10 -19.94 7.17
CA ALA A 181 -14.75 -18.73 7.67
C ALA A 181 -16.24 -18.96 7.93
N LYS A 182 -16.76 -18.25 8.93
CA LYS A 182 -18.20 -18.18 9.22
C LYS A 182 -18.81 -16.96 8.54
N GLU A 183 -20.14 -16.92 8.44
CA GLU A 183 -20.84 -15.71 8.00
C GLU A 183 -20.75 -14.60 9.08
N PRO A 184 -20.64 -13.32 8.68
CA PRO A 184 -20.69 -12.80 7.30
C PRO A 184 -19.34 -12.81 6.57
N GLN A 185 -18.24 -13.12 7.25
CA GLN A 185 -16.89 -13.04 6.69
C GLN A 185 -16.70 -13.96 5.47
N LYS A 186 -17.33 -15.15 5.48
CA LYS A 186 -17.29 -16.08 4.35
C LYS A 186 -17.78 -15.43 3.04
N THR A 187 -18.91 -14.72 3.10
CA THR A 187 -19.48 -14.00 1.95
C THR A 187 -18.57 -12.83 1.53
N ASN A 188 -17.97 -12.12 2.49
CA ASN A 188 -17.05 -11.03 2.20
C ASN A 188 -15.78 -11.52 1.48
N ILE A 189 -15.22 -12.64 1.92
CA ILE A 189 -14.06 -13.27 1.25
C ILE A 189 -14.43 -13.67 -0.19
N ALA A 190 -15.65 -14.15 -0.45
CA ALA A 190 -16.07 -14.50 -1.81
C ALA A 190 -16.05 -13.29 -2.74
N ALA A 191 -16.52 -12.12 -2.30
CA ALA A 191 -16.46 -10.89 -3.07
C ALA A 191 -15.00 -10.47 -3.36
N LEU A 192 -14.13 -10.56 -2.36
CA LEU A 192 -12.71 -10.24 -2.52
C LEU A 192 -12.01 -11.20 -3.50
N VAL A 193 -12.32 -12.50 -3.45
CA VAL A 193 -11.83 -13.49 -4.43
C VAL A 193 -12.32 -13.14 -5.85
N SER A 194 -13.60 -12.77 -6.00
CA SER A 194 -14.16 -12.33 -7.27
C SER A 194 -13.43 -11.10 -7.82
N TYR A 195 -13.17 -10.10 -6.95
CA TYR A 195 -12.38 -8.93 -7.30
C TYR A 195 -11.00 -9.29 -7.86
N TYR A 196 -10.23 -10.12 -7.17
CA TYR A 196 -8.90 -10.52 -7.65
C TYR A 196 -8.94 -11.34 -8.95
N LYS A 197 -9.98 -12.13 -9.16
CA LYS A 197 -10.15 -12.90 -10.41
C LYS A 197 -10.54 -12.04 -11.59
N THR A 198 -11.42 -11.08 -11.39
CA THR A 198 -12.01 -10.28 -12.48
C THR A 198 -11.36 -8.91 -12.66
N GLY A 199 -10.83 -8.33 -11.57
CA GLY A 199 -10.39 -6.93 -11.52
C GLY A 199 -11.55 -5.94 -11.42
N ASP A 200 -12.78 -6.41 -11.22
CA ASP A 200 -13.98 -5.57 -11.16
C ASP A 200 -14.04 -4.81 -9.82
N LEU A 201 -13.98 -3.50 -9.89
CA LEU A 201 -14.04 -2.61 -8.71
C LEU A 201 -15.38 -2.66 -8.00
N LYS A 202 -16.47 -3.06 -8.67
CA LYS A 202 -17.78 -3.29 -8.00
C LYS A 202 -17.73 -4.48 -7.04
N GLU A 203 -16.94 -5.50 -7.35
CA GLU A 203 -16.70 -6.62 -6.43
C GLU A 203 -15.88 -6.16 -5.21
N PHE A 204 -14.94 -5.23 -5.42
CA PHE A 204 -14.19 -4.63 -4.32
C PHE A 204 -15.09 -3.75 -3.44
N ASP A 205 -15.98 -2.96 -4.01
CA ASP A 205 -16.98 -2.19 -3.27
C ASP A 205 -17.91 -3.12 -2.46
N ARG A 206 -18.34 -4.24 -3.05
CA ARG A 206 -19.15 -5.25 -2.35
C ARG A 206 -18.40 -5.83 -1.14
N TYR A 207 -17.12 -6.15 -1.31
CA TYR A 207 -16.25 -6.57 -0.20
C TYR A 207 -16.18 -5.50 0.88
N ASN A 208 -15.92 -4.25 0.52
CA ASN A 208 -15.82 -3.13 1.45
C ASN A 208 -17.10 -2.91 2.26
N ILE A 209 -18.26 -2.95 1.60
CA ILE A 209 -19.58 -2.83 2.25
C ILE A 209 -19.79 -3.97 3.24
N GLY A 210 -19.50 -5.21 2.82
CA GLY A 210 -19.61 -6.37 3.68
C GLY A 210 -18.66 -6.30 4.87
N TRP A 211 -17.44 -5.84 4.66
CA TRP A 211 -16.43 -5.68 5.71
C TRP A 211 -16.84 -4.62 6.74
N VAL A 212 -17.38 -3.47 6.31
CA VAL A 212 -17.91 -2.45 7.23
C VAL A 212 -19.04 -3.00 8.11
N LYS A 213 -19.93 -3.80 7.52
CA LYS A 213 -21.07 -4.42 8.21
C LYS A 213 -20.67 -5.57 9.15
N ASP A 214 -19.51 -6.16 8.96
CA ASP A 214 -19.02 -7.23 9.82
C ASP A 214 -18.50 -6.67 11.14
N THR A 215 -19.34 -6.72 12.17
CA THR A 215 -19.01 -6.28 13.52
C THR A 215 -18.76 -7.43 14.49
N VAL A 216 -18.88 -8.69 14.04
CA VAL A 216 -18.90 -9.87 14.91
C VAL A 216 -17.67 -10.78 14.76
N SER A 217 -16.90 -10.64 13.67
CA SER A 217 -15.72 -11.46 13.44
C SER A 217 -14.59 -11.07 14.39
N ASN A 218 -14.11 -12.04 15.19
CA ASN A 218 -13.00 -11.83 16.13
C ASN A 218 -11.63 -11.79 15.43
N VAL A 219 -11.47 -12.54 14.35
CA VAL A 219 -10.33 -12.46 13.45
C VAL A 219 -10.79 -11.69 12.23
N ASP A 220 -10.13 -10.60 11.94
CA ASP A 220 -10.47 -9.73 10.81
C ASP A 220 -9.21 -9.45 9.99
N PHE A 221 -9.40 -8.95 8.78
CA PHE A 221 -8.28 -8.61 7.92
C PHE A 221 -8.67 -7.52 6.92
N VAL A 222 -7.67 -6.77 6.51
CA VAL A 222 -7.71 -5.87 5.36
C VAL A 222 -6.81 -6.47 4.28
N ASN A 223 -7.26 -6.47 3.04
CA ASN A 223 -6.47 -7.01 1.93
C ASN A 223 -6.98 -6.41 0.62
N GLY A 224 -6.11 -5.73 -0.12
CA GLY A 224 -6.49 -5.13 -1.40
C GLY A 224 -5.47 -4.14 -1.93
N PHE A 225 -5.81 -3.55 -3.07
CA PHE A 225 -5.21 -2.30 -3.55
C PHE A 225 -6.04 -1.16 -2.95
N ILE A 226 -5.52 -0.48 -1.93
CA ILE A 226 -6.33 0.34 -1.02
C ILE A 226 -5.85 1.78 -0.95
N GLU A 227 -4.57 2.00 -0.58
CA GLU A 227 -4.05 3.32 -0.29
C GLU A 227 -3.36 3.95 -1.50
N ASP A 228 -3.75 5.16 -1.84
CA ASP A 228 -3.31 5.90 -3.02
C ASP A 228 -2.23 6.97 -2.74
N TYR A 229 -1.72 7.05 -1.53
CA TYR A 229 -0.66 7.99 -1.14
C TYR A 229 0.61 7.91 -1.98
N GLY A 230 0.86 6.77 -2.62
CA GLY A 230 1.99 6.56 -3.53
C GLY A 230 1.75 7.02 -4.97
N ASP A 231 0.58 7.52 -5.28
CA ASP A 231 0.22 8.04 -6.59
C ASP A 231 0.21 9.57 -6.59
N PRO A 232 0.96 10.25 -7.49
CA PRO A 232 0.92 11.71 -7.62
C PRO A 232 -0.47 12.28 -7.86
N LEU A 233 -1.37 11.51 -8.48
CA LEU A 233 -2.75 11.92 -8.76
C LEU A 233 -3.76 11.41 -7.71
N GLY A 234 -3.31 10.69 -6.67
CA GLY A 234 -4.20 10.12 -5.64
C GLY A 234 -5.28 9.20 -6.20
N ARG A 235 -4.95 8.36 -7.16
CA ARG A 235 -5.94 7.55 -7.90
C ARG A 235 -5.63 6.05 -7.89
N LYS A 236 -4.35 5.71 -7.99
CA LYS A 236 -3.89 4.32 -8.08
C LYS A 236 -3.36 3.85 -6.73
N ALA A 237 -3.80 2.68 -6.31
CA ALA A 237 -3.50 2.20 -4.99
C ALA A 237 -2.31 1.24 -4.94
N SER A 238 -1.57 1.28 -3.85
CA SER A 238 -0.67 0.21 -3.46
C SER A 238 -1.42 -0.95 -2.83
N TRP A 239 -0.84 -2.15 -2.93
CA TRP A 239 -1.38 -3.33 -2.27
C TRP A 239 -0.93 -3.37 -0.82
N GLU A 240 -1.89 -3.62 0.06
CA GLU A 240 -1.64 -3.83 1.48
C GLU A 240 -2.50 -4.93 2.05
N ALA A 241 -2.04 -5.48 3.16
CA ALA A 241 -2.79 -6.44 3.95
C ALA A 241 -2.38 -6.38 5.41
N ASN A 242 -3.36 -6.60 6.28
CA ASN A 242 -3.11 -6.93 7.66
C ASN A 242 -4.08 -8.03 8.11
N VAL A 243 -3.66 -8.82 9.09
CA VAL A 243 -4.52 -9.77 9.80
C VAL A 243 -4.46 -9.41 11.27
N ASN A 244 -5.61 -9.35 11.91
CA ASN A 244 -5.75 -8.87 13.27
C ASN A 244 -6.75 -9.69 14.09
N PHE A 245 -6.63 -9.55 15.40
CA PHE A 245 -7.56 -10.08 16.39
C PHE A 245 -8.22 -8.92 17.14
N MET A 246 -9.52 -9.01 17.35
CA MET A 246 -10.25 -8.03 18.15
C MET A 246 -9.86 -8.14 19.62
N ASP A 247 -9.44 -7.03 20.23
CA ASP A 247 -9.32 -6.90 21.68
C ASP A 247 -10.71 -6.59 22.26
N THR A 248 -11.37 -7.61 22.76
CA THR A 248 -12.75 -7.50 23.25
C THR A 248 -12.87 -6.60 24.46
N GLU A 249 -11.88 -6.59 25.36
CA GLU A 249 -11.89 -5.74 26.54
C GLU A 249 -11.68 -4.26 26.20
N ALA A 250 -10.69 -3.99 25.33
CA ALA A 250 -10.46 -2.64 24.84
C ALA A 250 -11.63 -2.12 23.99
N CYS A 251 -12.25 -2.98 23.18
CA CYS A 251 -13.46 -2.61 22.44
C CYS A 251 -14.61 -2.20 23.38
N HIS A 252 -14.83 -2.91 24.47
CA HIS A 252 -15.86 -2.54 25.44
C HIS A 252 -15.61 -1.14 26.06
N ARG A 253 -14.36 -0.80 26.32
CA ARG A 253 -14.00 0.57 26.78
C ARG A 253 -14.30 1.64 25.73
N THR A 254 -14.09 1.35 24.46
CA THR A 254 -14.34 2.29 23.35
C THR A 254 -15.82 2.40 22.98
N GLU A 255 -16.66 1.42 23.31
CA GLU A 255 -18.12 1.48 23.13
C GLU A 255 -18.72 2.67 23.87
N VAL A 256 -18.26 2.96 25.07
CA VAL A 256 -18.71 4.12 25.87
C VAL A 256 -18.47 5.43 25.10
N ILE A 257 -17.37 5.57 24.40
CA ILE A 257 -17.05 6.75 23.59
C ILE A 257 -17.93 6.77 22.34
N SER A 258 -18.09 5.64 21.67
CA SER A 258 -18.92 5.50 20.46
C SER A 258 -20.39 5.82 20.73
N ASP A 259 -20.93 5.36 21.84
CA ASP A 259 -22.32 5.62 22.27
C ASP A 259 -22.57 7.12 22.57
N ASN A 260 -21.52 7.85 22.92
CA ASN A 260 -21.57 9.29 23.15
C ASN A 260 -21.08 10.13 21.95
N ALA A 261 -20.89 9.54 20.78
CA ALA A 261 -20.33 10.23 19.61
C ALA A 261 -21.14 11.48 19.20
N GLN A 262 -22.47 11.44 19.28
CA GLN A 262 -23.31 12.60 19.00
C GLN A 262 -23.09 13.72 20.01
N TRP A 263 -22.91 13.38 21.30
CA TRP A 263 -22.62 14.39 22.33
C TRP A 263 -21.28 15.11 22.02
N PHE A 264 -20.26 14.38 21.62
CA PHE A 264 -18.97 14.97 21.24
C PHE A 264 -19.10 15.87 20.01
N GLU A 265 -19.87 15.48 18.99
CA GLU A 265 -20.13 16.30 17.81
C GLU A 265 -20.84 17.62 18.19
N ASP A 266 -21.89 17.53 19.00
CA ASP A 266 -22.68 18.67 19.41
C ASP A 266 -21.92 19.67 20.30
N HIS A 267 -20.92 19.19 21.06
CA HIS A 267 -20.08 20.00 21.94
C HIS A 267 -18.69 20.28 21.38
N SER A 268 -18.41 19.89 20.13
CA SER A 268 -17.14 20.17 19.49
C SER A 268 -16.96 21.68 19.25
N PRO A 269 -15.71 22.21 19.23
CA PRO A 269 -15.43 23.62 18.94
C PRO A 269 -15.60 23.97 17.46
N VAL A 270 -16.36 23.19 16.71
CA VAL A 270 -16.67 23.40 15.29
C VAL A 270 -17.91 24.28 15.17
N ALA A 271 -17.90 25.24 14.22
CA ALA A 271 -19.06 26.08 13.96
C ALA A 271 -20.29 25.24 13.58
N GLU A 272 -21.46 25.62 14.06
CA GLU A 272 -22.72 24.88 13.94
C GLU A 272 -23.03 24.46 12.48
N ALA A 273 -22.70 25.33 11.51
CA ALA A 273 -22.91 25.05 10.08
C ALA A 273 -22.13 23.83 9.55
N TYR A 274 -21.11 23.40 10.27
CA TYR A 274 -20.27 22.24 9.90
C TYR A 274 -20.48 21.02 10.81
N ARG A 275 -21.32 21.13 11.82
CA ARG A 275 -21.66 20.00 12.71
C ARG A 275 -22.59 19.02 12.01
N LYS A 276 -22.37 17.75 12.23
CA LYS A 276 -23.23 16.69 11.70
C LYS A 276 -24.50 16.60 12.54
N PRO A 277 -25.69 16.80 11.97
CA PRO A 277 -26.95 16.72 12.73
C PRO A 277 -27.20 15.30 13.28
N VAL A 278 -26.62 14.29 12.65
CA VAL A 278 -26.66 12.90 13.11
C VAL A 278 -25.30 12.27 12.85
N VAL A 279 -24.64 11.82 13.91
CA VAL A 279 -23.42 11.00 13.80
C VAL A 279 -23.83 9.55 13.57
N ARG A 280 -23.49 9.00 12.42
CA ARG A 280 -23.74 7.60 12.08
C ARG A 280 -22.47 6.80 12.17
N GLY A 281 -22.53 5.70 12.92
CA GLY A 281 -21.79 4.48 12.75
C GLY A 281 -20.27 4.55 12.60
N VAL A 282 -19.59 5.25 13.50
CA VAL A 282 -18.17 4.96 13.68
C VAL A 282 -18.08 3.75 14.60
N SER A 283 -17.86 2.54 14.04
CA SER A 283 -17.48 1.42 14.89
C SER A 283 -16.01 1.56 15.23
N ALA A 284 -15.69 2.09 16.40
CA ALA A 284 -14.33 2.08 16.91
C ALA A 284 -14.01 0.67 17.43
N LYS A 285 -13.00 0.03 16.83
CA LYS A 285 -12.50 -1.26 17.29
C LYS A 285 -11.04 -1.13 17.69
N VAL A 286 -10.68 -1.80 18.77
CA VAL A 286 -9.28 -1.98 19.18
C VAL A 286 -8.86 -3.38 18.79
N ILE A 287 -7.73 -3.48 18.11
CA ILE A 287 -7.21 -4.75 17.59
C ILE A 287 -5.73 -4.93 17.95
N THR A 288 -5.35 -6.19 17.99
CA THR A 288 -3.95 -6.62 17.96
C THR A 288 -3.63 -7.15 16.57
N VAL A 289 -2.73 -6.48 15.85
CA VAL A 289 -2.27 -6.95 14.55
C VAL A 289 -1.31 -8.13 14.74
N ALA A 290 -1.57 -9.19 13.97
CA ALA A 290 -0.73 -10.40 13.96
C ALA A 290 0.20 -10.45 12.75
N MET A 291 -0.19 -9.84 11.62
CA MET A 291 0.58 -9.87 10.39
C MET A 291 0.33 -8.60 9.57
N LEU A 292 1.39 -8.10 8.97
CA LEU A 292 1.41 -6.97 8.05
C LEU A 292 2.01 -7.39 6.71
N GLY A 293 1.51 -6.85 5.61
CA GLY A 293 2.00 -7.11 4.26
C GLY A 293 1.84 -5.91 3.34
N GLY A 294 2.59 -5.91 2.24
CA GLY A 294 2.57 -4.79 1.29
C GLY A 294 3.01 -3.49 1.93
N ASP A 295 2.29 -2.41 1.67
CA ASP A 295 2.61 -1.08 2.18
C ASP A 295 2.41 -0.92 3.69
N CYS A 296 1.60 -1.76 4.33
CA CYS A 296 1.50 -1.80 5.79
C CYS A 296 2.82 -2.18 6.48
N TYR A 297 3.77 -2.80 5.78
CA TYR A 297 5.03 -3.23 6.37
C TYR A 297 6.02 -2.06 6.55
N PRO A 298 6.34 -1.23 5.53
CA PRO A 298 7.27 -0.11 5.72
C PRO A 298 6.63 1.09 6.43
N ALA A 299 5.33 1.30 6.23
CA ALA A 299 4.57 2.37 6.85
C ALA A 299 3.49 1.76 7.74
N THR A 300 3.91 1.16 8.87
CA THR A 300 3.00 0.46 9.78
C THR A 300 1.96 1.43 10.35
N PRO A 301 0.66 1.20 10.10
CA PRO A 301 -0.39 2.06 10.61
C PRO A 301 -0.58 1.85 12.11
N ILE A 302 -0.88 2.93 12.83
CA ILE A 302 -1.35 2.91 14.24
C ILE A 302 -2.86 2.85 14.32
N GLY A 303 -3.54 3.12 13.21
CA GLY A 303 -4.99 3.07 13.07
C GLY A 303 -5.40 2.98 11.62
N ILE A 304 -6.61 2.53 11.38
CA ILE A 304 -7.21 2.34 10.06
C ILE A 304 -8.60 2.97 10.07
N ASN A 305 -8.97 3.65 8.99
CA ASN A 305 -10.32 4.15 8.79
C ASN A 305 -10.74 3.91 7.32
N LEU A 306 -11.37 2.80 7.07
CA LEU A 306 -11.74 2.31 5.74
C LEU A 306 -13.26 2.04 5.62
N PRO A 307 -13.78 1.98 4.40
CA PRO A 307 -13.15 2.15 3.08
C PRO A 307 -12.88 3.61 2.73
N ASN A 308 -12.07 3.83 1.66
CA ASN A 308 -11.76 5.17 1.15
C ASN A 308 -12.86 5.73 0.22
N ALA A 309 -13.69 4.88 -0.39
CA ALA A 309 -14.77 5.30 -1.28
C ALA A 309 -15.84 6.14 -0.55
N ASP A 310 -15.95 7.43 -0.91
CA ASP A 310 -16.83 8.40 -0.24
C ASP A 310 -18.30 7.99 -0.22
N TRP A 311 -18.81 7.44 -1.32
CA TRP A 311 -20.21 7.02 -1.38
C TRP A 311 -20.48 5.84 -0.43
N ILE A 312 -19.54 4.89 -0.26
CA ILE A 312 -19.68 3.80 0.70
C ILE A 312 -19.69 4.36 2.13
N ARG A 313 -18.77 5.28 2.43
CA ARG A 313 -18.70 5.94 3.74
C ARG A 313 -19.99 6.68 4.07
N LYS A 314 -20.56 7.33 3.08
CA LYS A 314 -21.82 8.08 3.22
C LYS A 314 -23.02 7.16 3.49
N GLU A 315 -23.15 6.07 2.73
CA GLU A 315 -24.35 5.21 2.78
C GLU A 315 -24.24 4.09 3.83
N TYR A 316 -23.04 3.55 4.04
CA TYR A 316 -22.80 2.39 4.91
C TYR A 316 -21.91 2.69 6.12
N GLY A 317 -21.26 3.85 6.16
CA GLY A 317 -20.33 4.23 7.21
C GLY A 317 -18.91 3.75 6.94
N SER A 318 -18.07 3.81 7.99
CA SER A 318 -16.68 3.36 7.97
C SER A 318 -16.37 2.56 9.23
N LYS A 319 -15.35 1.70 9.13
CA LYS A 319 -14.80 1.00 10.28
C LYS A 319 -13.50 1.69 10.69
N SER A 320 -13.48 2.26 11.89
CA SER A 320 -12.28 2.82 12.52
C SER A 320 -11.68 1.78 13.45
N VAL A 321 -10.38 1.57 13.31
CA VAL A 321 -9.65 0.54 14.05
C VAL A 321 -8.38 1.15 14.63
N THR A 322 -8.15 0.97 15.92
CA THR A 322 -6.89 1.31 16.59
C THR A 322 -6.05 0.06 16.75
N ILE A 323 -4.78 0.12 16.36
CA ILE A 323 -3.86 -1.02 16.42
C ILE A 323 -3.01 -0.88 17.69
N ASP A 324 -3.48 -1.48 18.76
CA ASP A 324 -2.95 -1.25 20.13
C ASP A 324 -1.50 -1.71 20.28
N ASN A 325 -1.15 -2.89 19.80
CA ASN A 325 0.22 -3.40 19.92
C ASN A 325 1.25 -2.59 19.11
N ILE A 326 0.83 -1.93 18.05
CA ILE A 326 1.71 -1.03 17.27
C ILE A 326 1.84 0.31 17.99
N THR A 327 0.73 0.87 18.49
CA THR A 327 0.74 2.08 19.32
C THR A 327 1.64 1.89 20.54
N TYR A 328 1.49 0.77 21.25
CA TYR A 328 2.34 0.42 22.39
C TYR A 328 3.83 0.32 22.01
N ALA A 329 4.15 -0.27 20.85
CA ALA A 329 5.53 -0.36 20.38
C ALA A 329 6.16 1.02 20.11
N TYR A 330 5.38 1.96 19.54
CA TYR A 330 5.82 3.33 19.35
C TYR A 330 6.01 4.08 20.67
N ASP A 331 5.09 3.92 21.62
CA ASP A 331 5.20 4.52 22.94
C ASP A 331 6.45 4.02 23.68
N MET A 332 6.71 2.73 23.63
CA MET A 332 7.93 2.14 24.22
C MET A 332 9.22 2.62 23.55
N ALA A 333 9.18 2.85 22.23
CA ALA A 333 10.33 3.39 21.50
C ALA A 333 10.55 4.90 21.76
N ALA A 334 9.52 5.62 22.18
CA ALA A 334 9.56 7.04 22.48
C ALA A 334 10.05 7.36 23.91
N HIS A 335 10.21 6.34 24.78
CA HIS A 335 10.76 6.53 26.11
C HIS A 335 12.13 7.21 26.06
N GLY A 336 12.29 8.29 26.82
CA GLY A 336 13.50 9.12 26.82
C GLY A 336 13.50 10.33 25.88
N ASN A 337 12.39 10.62 25.21
CA ASN A 337 12.23 11.81 24.35
C ASN A 337 11.69 13.04 25.10
N GLY A 338 11.88 13.14 26.40
CA GLY A 338 11.62 14.32 27.23
C GLY A 338 10.16 14.73 27.39
N PHE A 339 9.38 14.75 26.35
CA PHE A 339 7.97 15.18 26.38
C PHE A 339 7.05 14.22 27.14
N ASN A 340 7.38 12.95 27.18
CA ASN A 340 6.60 11.94 27.91
C ASN A 340 7.13 11.68 29.34
N GLU A 341 8.17 12.41 29.77
CA GLU A 341 8.76 12.28 31.11
C GLU A 341 8.35 13.42 32.06
N GLU A 342 7.69 14.47 31.52
CA GLU A 342 7.06 15.54 32.29
C GLU A 342 5.56 15.26 32.56
#